data_f3d7769a03e993cfa971289bb40becc4
#
_entry.id   f3d7769a03e993cfa971289bb40becc4
#
_cell.length_a   1.000
_cell.length_b   1.000
_cell.length_c   1.000
_cell.angle_alpha   90.00
_cell.angle_beta   90.00
_cell.angle_gamma   90.00
#
_symmetry.space_group_name_H-M   'P 1'
#
loop_
_entity.id
_entity.type
_entity.pdbx_description
1 polymer ?
#
loop_
_entity_poly.entity_id
_entity_poly.type
_entity_poly.pdbx_seq_one_letter_code
_entity_poly.pdbx_strand_id
1 'polypeptide(L)'
;SDDVYRQVRGKTTFAMDDLGERSLKNIDQPVRLYGVRFAGVAPAANVRLADGAPLSLPDRPSIAVLPFTNMSGDAEQDYFTDGMVDDIITGLSRMNWLFVIARNSTFTYKGRAVDVKQVGRELGVRYVLEGSVRKLADRVRITGQLIDASTGAHVWADRYDRSFEDIFALQDEVALSV
;
A
#
# COMPACT_ATOMS: atom_id res chain seq x y z
N SER A 1 -21.26 13.83 10.33
CA SER A 1 -22.49 13.70 11.11
C SER A 1 -23.27 15.01 11.10
N ASP A 2 -24.53 14.97 11.45
CA ASP A 2 -25.44 16.12 11.49
C ASP A 2 -24.91 17.24 12.42
N ASP A 3 -24.32 16.89 13.53
CA ASP A 3 -23.74 17.87 14.47
C ASP A 3 -22.56 18.64 13.85
N VAL A 4 -21.68 17.96 13.15
CA VAL A 4 -20.58 18.62 12.43
C VAL A 4 -21.12 19.53 11.33
N TYR A 5 -22.13 19.06 10.56
CA TYR A 5 -22.77 19.86 9.53
C TYR A 5 -23.36 21.16 10.08
N ARG A 6 -24.07 21.10 11.22
CA ARG A 6 -24.64 22.29 11.88
C ARG A 6 -23.57 23.29 12.33
N GLN A 7 -22.42 22.81 12.82
CA GLN A 7 -21.34 23.68 13.30
C GLN A 7 -20.58 24.38 12.18
N VAL A 8 -20.44 23.74 11.00
CA VAL A 8 -19.65 24.27 9.89
C VAL A 8 -20.48 25.00 8.83
N ARG A 9 -21.81 24.79 8.84
CA ARG A 9 -22.73 25.46 7.93
C ARG A 9 -22.66 26.99 8.09
N GLY A 10 -22.30 27.67 7.01
CA GLY A 10 -22.15 29.15 6.99
C GLY A 10 -20.80 29.64 7.47
N LYS A 11 -19.88 28.76 7.91
CA LYS A 11 -18.51 29.11 8.30
C LYS A 11 -17.46 28.65 7.29
N THR A 12 -17.86 27.87 6.29
CA THR A 12 -16.97 27.35 5.26
C THR A 12 -17.53 27.64 3.87
N THR A 13 -16.63 27.81 2.90
CA THR A 13 -16.95 28.00 1.47
C THR A 13 -17.19 26.68 0.73
N PHE A 14 -17.14 25.54 1.42
CA PHE A 14 -17.34 24.22 0.80
C PHE A 14 -18.81 23.91 0.62
N ALA A 15 -19.18 23.45 -0.57
CA ALA A 15 -20.51 22.89 -0.80
C ALA A 15 -20.63 21.52 -0.15
N MET A 16 -21.75 21.27 0.53
CA MET A 16 -22.03 20.01 1.21
C MET A 16 -23.32 19.40 0.65
N ASP A 17 -23.24 18.14 0.23
CA ASP A 17 -24.37 17.36 -0.23
C ASP A 17 -24.83 16.42 0.86
N ASP A 18 -26.14 16.37 1.11
CA ASP A 18 -26.75 15.41 2.02
C ASP A 18 -26.80 14.03 1.35
N LEU A 19 -26.10 13.06 1.91
CA LEU A 19 -26.04 11.67 1.42
C LEU A 19 -27.04 10.75 2.13
N GLY A 20 -27.86 11.32 3.01
CA GLY A 20 -28.88 10.59 3.78
C GLY A 20 -28.33 9.82 4.97
N GLU A 21 -29.21 9.06 5.61
CA GLU A 21 -28.88 8.21 6.75
C GLU A 21 -28.29 6.88 6.29
N ARG A 22 -27.22 6.43 6.98
CA ARG A 22 -26.55 5.16 6.73
C ARG A 22 -26.26 4.44 8.04
N SER A 23 -26.50 3.14 8.06
CA SER A 23 -26.03 2.27 9.15
C SER A 23 -24.55 1.97 8.92
N LEU A 24 -23.74 2.24 9.94
CA LEU A 24 -22.29 1.99 9.91
C LEU A 24 -21.97 0.81 10.81
N LYS A 25 -20.97 0.02 10.43
CA LYS A 25 -20.50 -1.11 11.23
C LYS A 25 -20.04 -0.61 12.61
N ASN A 26 -20.49 -1.25 13.68
CA ASN A 26 -20.22 -0.90 15.09
C ASN A 26 -20.82 0.44 15.57
N ILE A 27 -21.86 0.94 14.93
CA ILE A 27 -22.65 2.11 15.39
C ILE A 27 -24.12 1.71 15.37
N ASP A 28 -24.73 1.65 16.56
CA ASP A 28 -26.12 1.14 16.71
C ASP A 28 -27.19 2.06 16.12
N GLN A 29 -26.88 3.33 15.93
CA GLN A 29 -27.83 4.31 15.38
C GLN A 29 -27.40 4.73 13.96
N PRO A 30 -28.37 4.91 13.02
CA PRO A 30 -28.08 5.45 11.71
C PRO A 30 -27.42 6.83 11.81
N VAL A 31 -26.36 7.05 11.05
CA VAL A 31 -25.64 8.33 11.00
C VAL A 31 -25.95 9.03 9.70
N ARG A 32 -26.38 10.29 9.75
CA ARG A 32 -26.55 11.12 8.56
C ARG A 32 -25.20 11.59 8.03
N LEU A 33 -24.94 11.30 6.76
CA LEU A 33 -23.66 11.58 6.09
C LEU A 33 -23.79 12.80 5.18
N TYR A 34 -22.72 13.58 5.08
CA TYR A 34 -22.60 14.72 4.18
C TYR A 34 -21.34 14.61 3.36
N GLY A 35 -21.45 14.70 2.04
CA GLY A 35 -20.33 14.82 1.11
C GLY A 35 -19.84 16.26 1.07
N VAL A 36 -18.52 16.48 1.15
CA VAL A 36 -17.92 17.81 1.01
C VAL A 36 -17.34 17.95 -0.39
N ARG A 37 -17.77 18.98 -1.12
CA ARG A 37 -17.20 19.33 -2.44
C ARG A 37 -16.18 20.44 -2.30
N PHE A 38 -14.97 20.16 -2.77
CA PHE A 38 -13.92 21.17 -2.88
C PHE A 38 -13.98 21.81 -4.26
N ALA A 39 -13.94 23.14 -4.33
CA ALA A 39 -13.88 23.85 -5.60
C ALA A 39 -12.59 23.46 -6.34
N GLY A 40 -12.72 22.98 -7.59
CA GLY A 40 -11.59 22.57 -8.43
C GLY A 40 -11.25 21.08 -8.43
N VAL A 41 -11.94 20.27 -7.63
CA VAL A 41 -11.86 18.80 -7.71
C VAL A 41 -13.11 18.31 -8.43
N ALA A 42 -12.95 17.63 -9.57
CA ALA A 42 -14.05 16.96 -10.24
C ALA A 42 -14.73 16.01 -9.22
N PRO A 43 -16.09 15.93 -9.23
CA PRO A 43 -16.78 15.03 -8.32
C PRO A 43 -16.25 13.60 -8.59
N ALA A 44 -15.65 12.99 -7.57
CA ALA A 44 -15.35 11.57 -7.63
C ALA A 44 -16.66 10.86 -7.96
N ALA A 45 -16.75 10.26 -9.15
CA ALA A 45 -17.90 9.52 -9.59
C ALA A 45 -18.29 8.57 -8.46
N ASN A 46 -19.55 8.64 -8.05
CA ASN A 46 -20.19 7.88 -6.97
C ASN A 46 -19.43 6.60 -6.63
N VAL A 47 -18.57 6.65 -5.60
CA VAL A 47 -18.01 5.44 -5.01
C VAL A 47 -19.17 4.78 -4.26
N ARG A 48 -19.97 4.01 -4.98
CA ARG A 48 -20.80 2.98 -4.36
C ARG A 48 -19.78 1.95 -3.88
N LEU A 49 -19.54 1.92 -2.59
CA LEU A 49 -19.00 0.75 -1.93
C LEU A 49 -20.04 -0.37 -2.10
N ALA A 50 -20.08 -0.98 -3.28
CA ALA A 50 -20.74 -2.24 -3.46
C ALA A 50 -19.83 -3.26 -2.76
N ASP A 51 -20.35 -3.91 -1.72
CA ASP A 51 -19.69 -5.01 -1.05
C ASP A 51 -19.16 -5.98 -2.13
N GLY A 52 -17.83 -6.10 -2.23
CA GLY A 52 -17.16 -7.03 -3.13
C GLY A 52 -16.80 -6.53 -4.54
N ALA A 53 -17.06 -5.29 -4.92
CA ALA A 53 -16.53 -4.76 -6.18
C ALA A 53 -15.01 -4.54 -6.07
N PRO A 54 -14.19 -5.01 -7.04
CA PRO A 54 -12.76 -4.75 -7.02
C PRO A 54 -12.52 -3.25 -7.05
N LEU A 55 -11.56 -2.79 -6.24
CA LEU A 55 -11.13 -1.40 -6.26
C LEU A 55 -10.65 -1.05 -7.68
N SER A 56 -11.11 0.08 -8.22
CA SER A 56 -10.58 0.57 -9.49
C SER A 56 -9.11 0.90 -9.32
N LEU A 57 -8.28 0.44 -10.28
CA LEU A 57 -6.86 0.79 -10.29
C LEU A 57 -6.71 2.32 -10.39
N PRO A 58 -5.74 2.92 -9.68
CA PRO A 58 -5.39 4.32 -9.85
C PRO A 58 -5.02 4.64 -11.31
N ASP A 59 -5.28 5.85 -11.78
CA ASP A 59 -4.89 6.31 -13.13
C ASP A 59 -3.35 6.36 -13.33
N ARG A 60 -2.58 6.25 -12.24
CA ARG A 60 -1.12 6.19 -12.23
C ARG A 60 -0.64 4.80 -11.78
N PRO A 61 0.60 4.41 -12.15
CA PRO A 61 1.18 3.17 -11.68
C PRO A 61 1.09 3.02 -10.17
N SER A 62 0.70 1.85 -9.70
CA SER A 62 0.45 1.58 -8.29
C SER A 62 1.15 0.30 -7.86
N ILE A 63 1.76 0.32 -6.67
CA ILE A 63 2.58 -0.77 -6.15
C ILE A 63 2.26 -1.05 -4.67
N ALA A 64 2.25 -2.33 -4.34
CA ALA A 64 2.30 -2.83 -2.97
C ALA A 64 3.61 -3.58 -2.76
N VAL A 65 4.35 -3.23 -1.72
CA VAL A 65 5.56 -3.97 -1.30
C VAL A 65 5.15 -4.93 -0.18
N LEU A 66 5.20 -6.22 -0.44
CA LEU A 66 4.89 -7.25 0.55
C LEU A 66 6.05 -7.40 1.55
N PRO A 67 5.77 -7.87 2.78
CA PRO A 67 6.81 -8.27 3.70
C PRO A 67 7.72 -9.32 3.06
N PHE A 68 9.04 -9.06 3.07
CA PHE A 68 10.01 -9.99 2.53
C PHE A 68 10.16 -11.21 3.45
N THR A 69 10.45 -12.35 2.85
CA THR A 69 10.68 -13.57 3.62
C THR A 69 12.08 -13.57 4.19
N ASN A 70 12.19 -13.72 5.52
CA ASN A 70 13.48 -13.97 6.16
C ASN A 70 13.94 -15.41 5.91
N MET A 71 15.03 -15.56 5.18
CA MET A 71 15.66 -16.86 4.86
C MET A 71 16.97 -17.07 5.61
N SER A 72 17.24 -16.30 6.66
CA SER A 72 18.48 -16.39 7.43
C SER A 72 18.53 -17.57 8.42
N GLY A 73 17.38 -18.16 8.74
CA GLY A 73 17.23 -19.19 9.77
C GLY A 73 17.26 -18.66 11.20
N ASP A 74 17.28 -17.35 11.39
CA ASP A 74 17.32 -16.65 12.67
C ASP A 74 16.15 -15.66 12.75
N ALA A 75 15.25 -15.87 13.69
CA ALA A 75 14.06 -15.05 13.89
C ALA A 75 14.40 -13.59 14.30
N GLU A 76 15.56 -13.36 14.93
CA GLU A 76 15.98 -12.00 15.28
C GLU A 76 16.25 -11.14 14.04
N GLN A 77 16.49 -11.76 12.89
CA GLN A 77 16.65 -11.05 11.62
C GLN A 77 15.31 -10.59 11.00
N ASP A 78 14.17 -10.94 11.58
CA ASP A 78 12.85 -10.47 11.10
C ASP A 78 12.73 -8.95 11.21
N TYR A 79 13.23 -8.37 12.32
CA TYR A 79 13.25 -6.93 12.49
C TYR A 79 14.06 -6.21 11.40
N PHE A 80 15.22 -6.78 11.06
CA PHE A 80 16.06 -6.26 9.99
C PHE A 80 15.37 -6.35 8.62
N THR A 81 14.74 -7.49 8.32
CA THR A 81 13.99 -7.71 7.08
C THR A 81 12.80 -6.74 6.96
N ASP A 82 12.06 -6.53 8.05
CA ASP A 82 10.94 -5.60 8.10
C ASP A 82 11.37 -4.14 7.93
N GLY A 83 12.51 -3.75 8.53
CA GLY A 83 13.10 -2.42 8.38
C GLY A 83 13.50 -2.14 6.92
N MET A 84 14.11 -3.13 6.26
CA MET A 84 14.46 -3.02 4.85
C MET A 84 13.24 -2.79 3.95
N VAL A 85 12.13 -3.49 4.19
CA VAL A 85 10.89 -3.28 3.44
C VAL A 85 10.34 -1.87 3.67
N ASP A 86 10.43 -1.36 4.90
CA ASP A 86 10.00 0.00 5.23
C ASP A 86 10.82 1.06 4.51
N ASP A 87 12.13 0.87 4.42
CA ASP A 87 13.03 1.76 3.67
C ASP A 87 12.74 1.73 2.16
N ILE A 88 12.48 0.56 1.58
CA ILE A 88 12.06 0.42 0.18
C ILE A 88 10.74 1.16 -0.06
N ILE A 89 9.73 0.97 0.78
CA ILE A 89 8.45 1.70 0.71
C ILE A 89 8.68 3.21 0.77
N THR A 90 9.54 3.65 1.68
CA THR A 90 9.88 5.07 1.83
C THR A 90 10.58 5.61 0.59
N GLY A 91 11.55 4.88 0.03
CA GLY A 91 12.24 5.24 -1.21
C GLY A 91 11.27 5.39 -2.39
N LEU A 92 10.42 4.38 -2.61
CA LEU A 92 9.41 4.39 -3.67
C LEU A 92 8.39 5.53 -3.49
N SER A 93 8.01 5.85 -2.25
CA SER A 93 7.04 6.92 -1.95
C SER A 93 7.53 8.33 -2.30
N ARG A 94 8.84 8.51 -2.52
CA ARG A 94 9.41 9.77 -3.00
C ARG A 94 9.11 10.04 -4.49
N MET A 95 8.71 9.00 -5.23
CA MET A 95 8.37 9.09 -6.64
C MET A 95 6.92 9.57 -6.80
N ASN A 96 6.69 10.83 -7.12
CA ASN A 96 5.36 11.45 -7.19
C ASN A 96 4.41 10.82 -8.24
N TRP A 97 4.97 10.14 -9.25
CA TRP A 97 4.21 9.47 -10.30
C TRP A 97 3.75 8.06 -9.90
N LEU A 98 4.31 7.50 -8.82
CA LEU A 98 4.00 6.16 -8.32
C LEU A 98 3.05 6.25 -7.12
N PHE A 99 1.99 5.44 -7.13
CA PHE A 99 1.11 5.28 -5.97
C PHE A 99 1.58 4.07 -5.16
N VAL A 100 2.06 4.31 -3.95
CA VAL A 100 2.61 3.28 -3.07
C VAL A 100 1.65 3.00 -1.92
N ILE A 101 1.30 1.74 -1.72
CA ILE A 101 0.45 1.30 -0.60
C ILE A 101 1.22 1.43 0.72
N ALA A 102 0.52 1.92 1.75
CA ALA A 102 1.09 2.06 3.08
C ALA A 102 1.51 0.70 3.68
N ARG A 103 2.64 0.69 4.38
CA ARG A 103 3.24 -0.47 5.04
C ARG A 103 2.23 -1.30 5.84
N ASN A 104 1.42 -0.66 6.68
CA ASN A 104 0.48 -1.36 7.56
C ASN A 104 -0.55 -2.20 6.78
N SER A 105 -0.93 -1.78 5.58
CA SER A 105 -1.84 -2.54 4.72
C SER A 105 -1.17 -3.79 4.14
N THR A 106 0.09 -3.70 3.74
CA THR A 106 0.82 -4.84 3.16
C THR A 106 1.30 -5.82 4.23
N PHE A 107 1.59 -5.34 5.45
CA PHE A 107 2.04 -6.19 6.56
C PHE A 107 0.95 -7.10 7.14
N THR A 108 -0.32 -6.90 6.78
CA THR A 108 -1.39 -7.87 7.07
C THR A 108 -1.16 -9.23 6.39
N TYR A 109 -0.30 -9.27 5.36
CA TYR A 109 0.07 -10.50 4.65
C TYR A 109 1.33 -11.19 5.22
N LYS A 110 1.97 -10.62 6.26
CA LYS A 110 3.20 -11.20 6.84
C LYS A 110 3.00 -12.64 7.29
N GLY A 111 3.92 -13.53 6.88
CA GLY A 111 3.88 -14.94 7.22
C GLY A 111 2.79 -15.77 6.53
N ARG A 112 2.09 -15.21 5.57
CA ARG A 112 1.03 -15.88 4.81
C ARG A 112 1.48 -16.16 3.39
N ALA A 113 1.18 -17.36 2.89
CA ALA A 113 1.25 -17.63 1.46
C ALA A 113 0.04 -16.97 0.78
N VAL A 114 0.29 -16.02 -0.11
CA VAL A 114 -0.76 -15.26 -0.78
C VAL A 114 -0.61 -15.33 -2.30
N ASP A 115 -1.74 -15.33 -3.00
CA ASP A 115 -1.76 -15.16 -4.45
C ASP A 115 -1.61 -13.67 -4.78
N VAL A 116 -0.57 -13.32 -5.55
CA VAL A 116 -0.28 -11.93 -5.96
C VAL A 116 -1.47 -11.28 -6.67
N LYS A 117 -2.23 -12.06 -7.46
CA LYS A 117 -3.46 -11.56 -8.11
C LYS A 117 -4.55 -11.21 -7.10
N GLN A 118 -4.64 -11.97 -6.01
CA GLN A 118 -5.56 -11.66 -4.92
C GLN A 118 -5.14 -10.38 -4.21
N VAL A 119 -3.86 -10.24 -3.87
CA VAL A 119 -3.30 -9.02 -3.27
C VAL A 119 -3.58 -7.79 -4.14
N GLY A 120 -3.35 -7.90 -5.45
CA GLY A 120 -3.63 -6.82 -6.39
C GLY A 120 -5.09 -6.35 -6.36
N ARG A 121 -6.03 -7.31 -6.31
CA ARG A 121 -7.48 -7.00 -6.21
C ARG A 121 -7.86 -6.38 -4.86
N GLU A 122 -7.35 -6.93 -3.76
CA GLU A 122 -7.67 -6.48 -2.39
C GLU A 122 -7.12 -5.08 -2.09
N LEU A 123 -5.91 -4.78 -2.56
CA LEU A 123 -5.26 -3.49 -2.34
C LEU A 123 -5.49 -2.47 -3.49
N GLY A 124 -6.09 -2.90 -4.60
CA GLY A 124 -6.32 -2.04 -5.76
C GLY A 124 -5.02 -1.57 -6.40
N VAL A 125 -4.03 -2.46 -6.56
CA VAL A 125 -2.74 -2.13 -7.15
C VAL A 125 -2.46 -2.97 -8.39
N ARG A 126 -1.69 -2.38 -9.32
CA ARG A 126 -1.25 -3.06 -10.52
C ARG A 126 0.00 -3.91 -10.30
N TYR A 127 0.92 -3.43 -9.49
CA TYR A 127 2.18 -4.11 -9.26
C TYR A 127 2.33 -4.55 -7.82
N VAL A 128 2.98 -5.69 -7.63
CA VAL A 128 3.35 -6.22 -6.31
C VAL A 128 4.84 -6.52 -6.33
N LEU A 129 5.56 -5.96 -5.37
CA LEU A 129 6.95 -6.29 -5.10
C LEU A 129 6.97 -7.31 -3.95
N GLU A 130 7.56 -8.45 -4.19
CA GLU A 130 7.85 -9.46 -3.17
C GLU A 130 9.34 -9.81 -3.16
N GLY A 131 9.82 -10.42 -2.09
CA GLY A 131 11.21 -10.77 -2.03
C GLY A 131 11.59 -11.57 -0.79
N SER A 132 12.89 -11.81 -0.69
CA SER A 132 13.49 -12.49 0.45
C SER A 132 14.81 -11.85 0.84
N VAL A 133 15.13 -11.97 2.12
CA VAL A 133 16.40 -11.53 2.70
C VAL A 133 17.08 -12.72 3.36
N ARG A 134 18.34 -12.92 3.06
CA ARG A 134 19.21 -13.89 3.74
C ARG A 134 20.46 -13.18 4.23
N LYS A 135 20.64 -13.17 5.55
CA LYS A 135 21.89 -12.73 6.17
C LYS A 135 22.72 -13.95 6.58
N LEU A 136 23.97 -13.94 6.21
CA LEU A 136 24.95 -14.98 6.61
C LEU A 136 26.26 -14.26 6.98
N ALA A 137 26.58 -14.28 8.25
CA ALA A 137 27.69 -13.53 8.85
C ALA A 137 27.59 -12.02 8.49
N ASP A 138 28.57 -11.50 7.79
CA ASP A 138 28.67 -10.09 7.35
C ASP A 138 28.09 -9.81 5.95
N ARG A 139 27.51 -10.83 5.31
CA ARG A 139 26.91 -10.70 3.98
C ARG A 139 25.38 -10.76 4.03
N VAL A 140 24.78 -9.92 3.21
CA VAL A 140 23.33 -9.89 3.01
C VAL A 140 23.02 -10.15 1.54
N ARG A 141 22.11 -11.08 1.30
CA ARG A 141 21.53 -11.33 -0.01
C ARG A 141 20.07 -10.90 0.02
N ILE A 142 19.69 -10.06 -0.93
CA ILE A 142 18.30 -9.67 -1.19
C ILE A 142 17.92 -10.22 -2.55
N THR A 143 16.74 -10.83 -2.64
CA THR A 143 16.10 -11.14 -3.91
C THR A 143 14.80 -10.37 -3.97
N GLY A 144 14.59 -9.61 -5.05
CA GLY A 144 13.37 -8.85 -5.31
C GLY A 144 12.73 -9.31 -6.60
N GLN A 145 11.39 -9.28 -6.66
CA GLN A 145 10.60 -9.64 -7.83
C GLN A 145 9.42 -8.69 -7.93
N LEU A 146 9.30 -7.99 -9.06
CA LEU A 146 8.16 -7.15 -9.40
C LEU A 146 7.22 -7.94 -10.30
N ILE A 147 5.97 -8.03 -9.90
CA ILE A 147 4.96 -8.84 -10.57
C ILE A 147 3.79 -7.96 -10.98
N ASP A 148 3.32 -8.08 -12.22
CA ASP A 148 2.04 -7.51 -12.64
C ASP A 148 0.91 -8.34 -12.02
N ALA A 149 0.19 -7.76 -11.07
CA ALA A 149 -0.85 -8.45 -10.30
C ALA A 149 -2.09 -8.81 -11.14
N SER A 150 -2.26 -8.23 -12.32
CA SER A 150 -3.38 -8.57 -13.21
C SER A 150 -3.14 -9.89 -13.92
N THR A 151 -1.91 -10.14 -14.33
CA THR A 151 -1.52 -11.31 -15.10
C THR A 151 -0.80 -12.37 -14.26
N GLY A 152 -0.11 -11.97 -13.20
CA GLY A 152 0.83 -12.79 -12.44
C GLY A 152 2.19 -12.94 -13.12
N ALA A 153 2.47 -12.14 -14.15
CA ALA A 153 3.73 -12.19 -14.86
C ALA A 153 4.82 -11.41 -14.14
N HIS A 154 6.03 -11.96 -14.10
CA HIS A 154 7.20 -11.23 -13.61
C HIS A 154 7.57 -10.12 -14.60
N VAL A 155 7.60 -8.89 -14.10
CA VAL A 155 8.04 -7.70 -14.84
C VAL A 155 9.55 -7.54 -14.70
N TRP A 156 10.04 -7.82 -13.49
CA TRP A 156 11.45 -7.71 -13.15
C TRP A 156 11.77 -8.67 -12.00
N ALA A 157 12.98 -9.22 -11.99
CA ALA A 157 13.53 -9.99 -10.88
C ALA A 157 15.05 -9.79 -10.84
N ASP A 158 15.57 -9.52 -9.65
CA ASP A 158 17.02 -9.38 -9.47
C ASP A 158 17.47 -9.87 -8.09
N ARG A 159 18.79 -10.03 -7.95
CA ARG A 159 19.43 -10.50 -6.75
C ARG A 159 20.66 -9.67 -6.43
N TYR A 160 20.71 -9.16 -5.23
CA TYR A 160 21.77 -8.32 -4.71
C TYR A 160 22.53 -9.07 -3.62
N ASP A 161 23.85 -9.09 -3.75
CA ASP A 161 24.78 -9.65 -2.77
C ASP A 161 25.75 -8.54 -2.32
N ARG A 162 25.68 -8.12 -1.06
CA ARG A 162 26.50 -7.01 -0.52
C ARG A 162 27.02 -7.34 0.87
N SER A 163 28.03 -6.56 1.32
CA SER A 163 28.41 -6.54 2.73
C SER A 163 27.31 -5.89 3.57
N PHE A 164 27.26 -6.23 4.84
CA PHE A 164 26.30 -5.62 5.76
C PHE A 164 26.53 -4.11 5.95
N GLU A 165 27.78 -3.65 5.77
CA GLU A 165 28.15 -2.23 5.87
C GLU A 165 27.53 -1.39 4.74
N ASP A 166 27.26 -2.00 3.58
CA ASP A 166 26.72 -1.32 2.39
C ASP A 166 25.18 -1.40 2.30
N ILE A 167 24.50 -1.80 3.39
CA ILE A 167 23.09 -2.16 3.36
C ILE A 167 22.19 -0.99 2.97
N PHE A 168 22.48 0.24 3.40
CA PHE A 168 21.69 1.41 3.07
C PHE A 168 21.79 1.78 1.58
N ALA A 169 22.99 1.68 1.00
CA ALA A 169 23.16 1.86 -0.44
C ALA A 169 22.41 0.79 -1.24
N LEU A 170 22.32 -0.42 -0.72
CA LEU A 170 21.59 -1.51 -1.33
C LEU A 170 20.07 -1.29 -1.31
N GLN A 171 19.52 -0.74 -0.24
CA GLN A 171 18.10 -0.38 -0.15
C GLN A 171 17.70 0.65 -1.21
N ASP A 172 18.55 1.69 -1.38
CA ASP A 172 18.34 2.71 -2.42
C ASP A 172 18.46 2.09 -3.83
N GLU A 173 19.41 1.18 -4.06
CA GLU A 173 19.57 0.48 -5.33
C GLU A 173 18.34 -0.36 -5.69
N VAL A 174 17.78 -1.11 -4.75
CA VAL A 174 16.55 -1.89 -4.95
C VAL A 174 15.37 -0.96 -5.27
N ALA A 175 15.18 0.11 -4.51
CA ALA A 175 14.09 1.06 -4.74
C ALA A 175 14.19 1.78 -6.10
N LEU A 176 15.40 2.00 -6.62
CA LEU A 176 15.61 2.62 -7.94
C LEU A 176 15.46 1.63 -9.10
N SER A 177 15.59 0.33 -8.83
CA SER A 177 15.50 -0.74 -9.84
C SER A 177 14.06 -1.20 -10.12
N VAL A 178 13.12 -0.88 -9.22
CA VAL A 178 11.69 -1.16 -9.32
C VAL A 178 10.97 -0.07 -10.10
#